data_98028e119b289bc3d26a21fcac589027
#
_entry.id   98028e119b289bc3d26a21fcac589027
#
_cell.length_a   1.000
_cell.length_b   1.000
_cell.length_c   1.000
_cell.angle_alpha   90.00
_cell.angle_beta   90.00
_cell.angle_gamma   90.00
#
_symmetry.space_group_name_H-M   'P 1'
#
loop_
_entity.id
_entity.type
_entity.pdbx_description
1 polymer ?
#
loop_
_entity_poly.entity_id
_entity_poly.type
_entity_poly.pdbx_seq_one_letter_code
_entity_poly.pdbx_strand_id
1 'polypeptide(L)'
;MSETGSMCIVAFAWHVLDEMPLCLISNRDEFYHRPSAPLHQWENRPIVAGQDLQSGGTWMGVTAAGRWAIVTNFRNGRDKNQYSTSRGHLIQDFLESDLAPIRFAQMLEQNQQDYAGFNLFVGDREQAVYMSNRGEAPQVLANGVYVVSNGLMSEDWHKTRHLRKRFTQEFLPILQQPQVAELDLVSAVWDILEDERKIIPKLLPDTGISQEMEALLSSTFIQSPIYGTRCSNFLRMTTDQWQWIEKTQQGEQQGKFIELTIPLVK
;
A
#
# COMPACT_ATOMS: atom_id res chain seq x y z
N MET A 1 -6.64 23.27 8.72
CA MET A 1 -5.65 22.50 7.94
C MET A 1 -6.46 21.49 7.17
N SER A 2 -6.47 21.53 5.84
CA SER A 2 -7.11 20.49 5.05
C SER A 2 -6.44 19.17 5.43
N GLU A 3 -7.21 18.18 5.83
CA GLU A 3 -6.73 16.81 6.06
C GLU A 3 -6.18 16.28 4.73
N THR A 4 -4.90 16.53 4.48
CA THR A 4 -4.15 15.80 3.46
C THR A 4 -4.03 14.39 4.00
N GLY A 5 -5.00 13.56 3.66
CA GLY A 5 -5.19 12.23 4.23
C GLY A 5 -3.99 11.30 4.09
N SER A 6 -4.17 10.11 4.63
CA SER A 6 -3.25 8.97 4.65
C SER A 6 -2.26 8.96 3.49
N MET A 7 -0.98 8.92 3.77
CA MET A 7 0.06 8.77 2.77
C MET A 7 0.68 7.39 2.92
N CYS A 8 0.67 6.60 1.86
CA CYS A 8 1.24 5.26 1.87
C CYS A 8 2.38 5.17 0.87
N ILE A 9 3.27 4.22 1.10
CA ILE A 9 4.22 3.79 0.10
C ILE A 9 4.16 2.27 0.00
N VAL A 10 4.20 1.76 -1.21
CA VAL A 10 4.16 0.33 -1.50
C VAL A 10 5.20 -0.04 -2.53
N ALA A 11 5.85 -1.20 -2.33
CA ALA A 11 6.64 -1.89 -3.34
C ALA A 11 6.14 -3.33 -3.43
N PHE A 12 5.99 -3.85 -4.63
CA PHE A 12 5.63 -5.24 -4.82
C PHE A 12 6.25 -5.84 -6.08
N ALA A 13 6.48 -7.15 -6.03
CA ALA A 13 6.83 -8.00 -7.15
C ALA A 13 5.58 -8.76 -7.59
N TRP A 14 5.23 -8.66 -8.87
CA TRP A 14 4.11 -9.34 -9.50
C TRP A 14 4.63 -10.37 -10.50
N HIS A 15 4.40 -11.66 -10.23
CA HIS A 15 4.88 -12.80 -11.02
C HIS A 15 6.39 -12.71 -11.40
N VAL A 16 7.21 -12.26 -10.45
CA VAL A 16 8.69 -12.25 -10.57
C VAL A 16 9.33 -13.48 -9.95
N LEU A 17 8.63 -14.12 -9.01
CA LEU A 17 9.05 -15.29 -8.24
C LEU A 17 8.15 -16.47 -8.59
N ASP A 18 8.72 -17.63 -8.92
CA ASP A 18 8.00 -18.76 -9.51
C ASP A 18 6.80 -19.25 -8.68
N GLU A 19 6.94 -19.40 -7.35
CA GLU A 19 5.87 -19.93 -6.48
C GLU A 19 5.18 -18.84 -5.64
N MET A 20 5.45 -17.59 -5.96
CA MET A 20 4.97 -16.44 -5.21
C MET A 20 4.45 -15.36 -6.17
N PRO A 21 3.20 -15.47 -6.65
CA PRO A 21 2.61 -14.50 -7.59
C PRO A 21 2.68 -13.07 -7.10
N LEU A 22 2.52 -12.83 -5.81
CA LEU A 22 2.63 -11.50 -5.20
C LEU A 22 3.54 -11.54 -3.98
N CYS A 23 4.48 -10.59 -3.94
CA CYS A 23 5.24 -10.26 -2.74
C CYS A 23 5.26 -8.75 -2.57
N LEU A 24 4.75 -8.24 -1.45
CA LEU A 24 4.47 -6.83 -1.22
C LEU A 24 5.00 -6.38 0.14
N ILE A 25 5.61 -5.20 0.18
CA ILE A 25 5.95 -4.47 1.40
C ILE A 25 5.35 -3.06 1.34
N SER A 26 4.84 -2.55 2.45
CA SER A 26 4.23 -1.22 2.49
C SER A 26 4.26 -0.57 3.87
N ASN A 27 4.24 0.77 3.88
CA ASN A 27 3.95 1.58 5.06
C ASN A 27 2.62 2.33 4.87
N ARG A 28 1.81 2.36 5.92
CA ARG A 28 0.67 3.28 6.05
C ARG A 28 1.08 4.45 6.92
N ASP A 29 1.04 5.64 6.34
CA ASP A 29 1.32 6.87 7.06
C ASP A 29 0.01 7.64 7.28
N GLU A 30 -0.26 8.08 8.52
CA GLU A 30 -1.51 8.71 8.90
C GLU A 30 -1.34 9.57 10.17
N PHE A 31 -2.27 10.47 10.42
CA PHE A 31 -2.36 11.18 11.69
C PHE A 31 -2.56 10.22 12.87
N TYR A 32 -1.82 10.45 13.96
CA TYR A 32 -1.85 9.54 15.11
C TYR A 32 -3.20 9.53 15.84
N HIS A 33 -3.95 10.64 15.80
CA HIS A 33 -5.29 10.73 16.39
C HIS A 33 -6.38 9.97 15.60
N ARG A 34 -6.09 9.57 14.33
CA ARG A 34 -7.07 8.84 13.51
C ARG A 34 -7.18 7.39 13.99
N PRO A 35 -8.35 6.96 14.49
CA PRO A 35 -8.48 5.62 15.04
C PRO A 35 -8.42 4.57 13.93
N SER A 36 -7.70 3.47 14.20
CA SER A 36 -7.61 2.33 13.30
C SER A 36 -7.50 1.03 14.08
N ALA A 37 -8.09 -0.05 13.55
CA ALA A 37 -7.86 -1.40 14.01
C ALA A 37 -6.71 -2.03 13.21
N PRO A 38 -5.85 -2.83 13.86
CA PRO A 38 -4.79 -3.54 13.20
C PRO A 38 -5.34 -4.67 12.31
N LEU A 39 -4.44 -5.38 11.62
CA LEU A 39 -4.75 -6.50 10.75
C LEU A 39 -5.61 -7.58 11.46
N HIS A 40 -6.77 -7.90 10.87
CA HIS A 40 -7.68 -8.95 11.36
C HIS A 40 -8.61 -9.43 10.24
N GLN A 41 -9.27 -10.57 10.45
CA GLN A 41 -10.42 -11.00 9.64
C GLN A 41 -11.64 -10.14 10.02
N TRP A 42 -12.26 -9.47 9.04
CA TRP A 42 -13.45 -8.67 9.30
C TRP A 42 -14.67 -9.56 9.58
N GLU A 43 -15.44 -9.18 10.57
CA GLU A 43 -16.62 -9.92 10.96
C GLU A 43 -17.67 -9.92 9.83
N ASN A 44 -18.19 -11.10 9.47
CA ASN A 44 -19.20 -11.33 8.44
C ASN A 44 -18.83 -10.80 7.03
N ARG A 45 -17.55 -10.61 6.74
CA ARG A 45 -17.06 -10.21 5.43
C ARG A 45 -15.88 -11.08 4.98
N PRO A 46 -15.67 -11.28 3.66
CA PRO A 46 -14.54 -12.08 3.17
C PRO A 46 -13.19 -11.37 3.32
N ILE A 47 -13.13 -10.20 3.94
CA ILE A 47 -11.98 -9.28 3.96
C ILE A 47 -11.07 -9.58 5.14
N VAL A 48 -9.78 -9.75 4.86
CA VAL A 48 -8.70 -9.67 5.86
C VAL A 48 -7.94 -8.39 5.62
N ALA A 49 -7.92 -7.49 6.62
CA ALA A 49 -7.32 -6.15 6.50
C ALA A 49 -7.19 -5.49 7.88
N GLY A 50 -6.38 -4.45 7.98
CA GLY A 50 -6.56 -3.42 8.99
C GLY A 50 -7.80 -2.57 8.68
N GLN A 51 -8.31 -1.80 9.64
CA GLN A 51 -9.50 -0.99 9.43
C GLN A 51 -9.29 0.46 9.87
N ASP A 52 -9.72 1.39 9.05
CA ASP A 52 -9.87 2.80 9.40
C ASP A 52 -11.21 2.99 10.12
N LEU A 53 -11.17 3.15 11.44
CA LEU A 53 -12.38 3.20 12.25
C LEU A 53 -13.15 4.54 12.12
N GLN A 54 -12.53 5.56 11.53
CA GLN A 54 -13.21 6.84 11.26
C GLN A 54 -14.07 6.78 10.01
N SER A 55 -13.57 6.14 8.93
CA SER A 55 -14.27 6.06 7.63
C SER A 55 -14.87 4.68 7.35
N GLY A 56 -14.59 3.67 8.19
CA GLY A 56 -15.09 2.31 8.04
C GLY A 56 -14.39 1.47 6.96
N GLY A 57 -13.51 2.06 6.15
CA GLY A 57 -12.80 1.41 5.05
C GLY A 57 -11.42 0.86 5.42
N THR A 58 -10.63 0.53 4.41
CA THR A 58 -9.23 0.10 4.57
C THR A 58 -8.33 0.67 3.49
N TRP A 59 -7.01 0.53 3.66
CA TRP A 59 -5.97 0.96 2.71
C TRP A 59 -5.38 -0.20 1.91
N MET A 60 -5.48 -1.42 2.44
CA MET A 60 -5.01 -2.66 1.82
C MET A 60 -5.82 -3.83 2.39
N GLY A 61 -6.13 -4.82 1.57
CA GLY A 61 -6.84 -6.01 2.00
C GLY A 61 -6.71 -7.17 1.03
N VAL A 62 -7.02 -8.36 1.55
CA VAL A 62 -7.06 -9.61 0.78
C VAL A 62 -8.30 -10.41 1.12
N THR A 63 -8.59 -11.43 0.28
CA THR A 63 -9.61 -12.44 0.57
C THR A 63 -9.06 -13.85 0.37
N ALA A 64 -9.70 -14.83 0.98
CA ALA A 64 -9.38 -16.24 0.75
C ALA A 64 -9.58 -16.69 -0.72
N ALA A 65 -10.36 -15.96 -1.50
CA ALA A 65 -10.51 -16.19 -2.95
C ALA A 65 -9.29 -15.74 -3.77
N GLY A 66 -8.25 -15.19 -3.13
CA GLY A 66 -7.04 -14.72 -3.80
C GLY A 66 -7.14 -13.30 -4.35
N ARG A 67 -8.19 -12.55 -4.01
CA ARG A 67 -8.31 -11.13 -4.38
C ARG A 67 -7.50 -10.26 -3.43
N TRP A 68 -6.91 -9.20 -3.97
CA TRP A 68 -6.14 -8.24 -3.20
C TRP A 68 -6.31 -6.83 -3.74
N ALA A 69 -6.23 -5.85 -2.87
CA ALA A 69 -6.27 -4.45 -3.28
C ALA A 69 -5.45 -3.57 -2.33
N ILE A 70 -4.90 -2.48 -2.87
CA ILE A 70 -4.23 -1.43 -2.11
C ILE A 70 -4.50 -0.07 -2.74
N VAL A 71 -4.72 0.93 -1.90
CA VAL A 71 -4.90 2.31 -2.32
C VAL A 71 -3.84 3.21 -1.65
N THR A 72 -3.23 4.09 -2.45
CA THR A 72 -2.45 5.21 -1.93
C THR A 72 -3.11 6.52 -2.32
N ASN A 73 -2.99 7.53 -1.47
CA ASN A 73 -3.48 8.86 -1.80
C ASN A 73 -2.58 9.50 -2.87
N PHE A 74 -3.19 10.19 -3.83
CA PHE A 74 -2.46 11.11 -4.70
C PHE A 74 -2.32 12.45 -3.99
N ARG A 75 -1.09 12.94 -3.83
CA ARG A 75 -0.79 14.18 -3.11
C ARG A 75 -0.91 15.38 -4.03
N ASN A 76 -1.89 16.23 -3.75
CA ASN A 76 -2.08 17.51 -4.43
C ASN A 76 -2.55 18.57 -3.42
N GLY A 77 -1.61 19.33 -2.86
CA GLY A 77 -1.90 20.43 -1.93
C GLY A 77 -2.66 21.61 -2.56
N ARG A 78 -2.78 21.64 -3.90
CA ARG A 78 -3.54 22.64 -4.65
C ARG A 78 -5.01 22.27 -4.81
N ASP A 79 -5.38 21.00 -4.59
CA ASP A 79 -6.77 20.54 -4.63
C ASP A 79 -7.51 21.06 -3.39
N LYS A 80 -8.57 21.84 -3.59
CA LYS A 80 -9.40 22.41 -2.52
C LYS A 80 -10.81 21.83 -2.51
N ASN A 81 -11.08 20.83 -3.34
CA ASN A 81 -12.37 20.18 -3.41
C ASN A 81 -12.63 19.36 -2.14
N GLN A 82 -13.90 19.25 -1.79
CA GLN A 82 -14.38 18.34 -0.78
C GLN A 82 -14.98 17.10 -1.47
N TYR A 83 -14.65 15.94 -0.95
CA TYR A 83 -15.09 14.67 -1.49
C TYR A 83 -15.87 13.92 -0.41
N SER A 84 -17.06 13.46 -0.75
CA SER A 84 -17.96 12.75 0.19
C SER A 84 -17.60 11.28 0.36
N THR A 85 -16.87 10.70 -0.60
CA THR A 85 -16.61 9.26 -0.63
C THR A 85 -15.19 8.93 -0.19
N SER A 86 -15.07 8.03 0.77
CA SER A 86 -13.77 7.55 1.24
C SER A 86 -13.14 6.59 0.24
N ARG A 87 -11.84 6.82 -0.07
CA ARG A 87 -11.06 5.91 -0.93
C ARG A 87 -10.93 4.50 -0.34
N GLY A 88 -11.02 4.37 0.99
CA GLY A 88 -10.98 3.06 1.65
C GLY A 88 -12.14 2.13 1.28
N HIS A 89 -13.28 2.68 0.82
CA HIS A 89 -14.40 1.88 0.32
C HIS A 89 -14.07 1.23 -1.04
N LEU A 90 -13.20 1.81 -1.87
CA LEU A 90 -12.76 1.19 -3.13
C LEU A 90 -12.17 -0.21 -2.92
N ILE A 91 -11.44 -0.39 -1.81
CA ILE A 91 -10.86 -1.69 -1.45
C ILE A 91 -11.96 -2.68 -1.08
N GLN A 92 -12.93 -2.26 -0.24
CA GLN A 92 -14.06 -3.11 0.17
C GLN A 92 -14.88 -3.51 -1.05
N ASP A 93 -15.28 -2.55 -1.87
CA ASP A 93 -16.12 -2.76 -3.05
C ASP A 93 -15.48 -3.75 -4.02
N PHE A 94 -14.15 -3.67 -4.23
CA PHE A 94 -13.44 -4.63 -5.04
C PHE A 94 -13.38 -6.02 -4.39
N LEU A 95 -12.99 -6.10 -3.13
CA LEU A 95 -12.80 -7.39 -2.44
C LEU A 95 -14.10 -8.18 -2.25
N GLU A 96 -15.24 -7.49 -2.19
CA GLU A 96 -16.58 -8.09 -2.08
C GLU A 96 -17.23 -8.33 -3.45
N SER A 97 -16.68 -7.81 -4.54
CA SER A 97 -17.20 -8.02 -5.89
C SER A 97 -16.66 -9.32 -6.50
N ASP A 98 -17.41 -9.84 -7.49
CA ASP A 98 -16.98 -10.95 -8.35
C ASP A 98 -16.39 -10.45 -9.69
N LEU A 99 -16.25 -9.13 -9.86
CA LEU A 99 -15.74 -8.55 -11.10
C LEU A 99 -14.25 -8.88 -11.28
N ALA A 100 -13.87 -9.20 -12.53
CA ALA A 100 -12.45 -9.26 -12.88
C ALA A 100 -11.76 -7.91 -12.60
N PRO A 101 -10.48 -7.89 -12.17
CA PRO A 101 -9.78 -6.66 -11.76
C PRO A 101 -9.89 -5.52 -12.78
N ILE A 102 -9.66 -5.80 -14.06
CA ILE A 102 -9.75 -4.78 -15.12
C ILE A 102 -11.18 -4.24 -15.29
N ARG A 103 -12.20 -5.10 -15.13
CA ARG A 103 -13.60 -4.67 -15.25
C ARG A 103 -14.02 -3.79 -14.10
N PHE A 104 -13.59 -4.11 -12.88
CA PHE A 104 -13.82 -3.24 -11.72
C PHE A 104 -13.19 -1.87 -11.93
N ALA A 105 -11.92 -1.81 -12.35
CA ALA A 105 -11.22 -0.57 -12.59
C ALA A 105 -11.85 0.28 -13.71
N GLN A 106 -12.30 -0.34 -14.81
CA GLN A 106 -13.03 0.34 -15.90
C GLN A 106 -14.39 0.90 -15.45
N MET A 107 -15.11 0.18 -14.58
CA MET A 107 -16.37 0.66 -14.00
C MET A 107 -16.10 1.86 -13.07
N LEU A 108 -15.06 1.77 -12.23
CA LEU A 108 -14.68 2.84 -11.33
C LEU A 108 -14.26 4.12 -12.09
N GLU A 109 -13.60 3.98 -13.23
CA GLU A 109 -13.17 5.10 -14.07
C GLU A 109 -14.33 6.04 -14.44
N GLN A 110 -15.55 5.52 -14.58
CA GLN A 110 -16.75 6.29 -14.92
C GLN A 110 -17.19 7.24 -13.79
N ASN A 111 -16.87 6.90 -12.54
CA ASN A 111 -17.26 7.66 -11.34
C ASN A 111 -16.05 8.10 -10.48
N GLN A 112 -14.85 8.06 -11.05
CA GLN A 112 -13.60 8.35 -10.32
C GLN A 112 -13.50 9.78 -9.78
N GLN A 113 -14.28 10.72 -10.33
CA GLN A 113 -14.34 12.12 -9.91
C GLN A 113 -14.98 12.32 -8.52
N ASP A 114 -15.70 11.31 -8.01
CA ASP A 114 -16.36 11.36 -6.70
C ASP A 114 -15.38 11.17 -5.55
N TYR A 115 -14.14 10.84 -5.89
CA TYR A 115 -13.07 10.55 -4.94
C TYR A 115 -11.95 11.59 -5.01
N ALA A 116 -11.38 11.91 -3.84
CA ALA A 116 -10.08 12.58 -3.78
C ALA A 116 -9.03 11.79 -4.56
N GLY A 117 -7.91 12.45 -4.92
CA GLY A 117 -6.86 11.81 -5.70
C GLY A 117 -6.35 10.50 -5.09
N PHE A 118 -6.24 9.46 -5.92
CA PHE A 118 -5.75 8.13 -5.51
C PHE A 118 -4.95 7.43 -6.60
N ASN A 119 -4.13 6.48 -6.17
CA ASN A 119 -3.62 5.37 -6.96
C ASN A 119 -4.23 4.10 -6.39
N LEU A 120 -4.74 3.23 -7.24
CA LEU A 120 -5.39 1.98 -6.87
C LEU A 120 -4.74 0.82 -7.60
N PHE A 121 -4.39 -0.21 -6.85
CA PHE A 121 -4.07 -1.52 -7.37
C PHE A 121 -5.16 -2.49 -6.94
N VAL A 122 -5.68 -3.26 -7.88
CA VAL A 122 -6.60 -4.36 -7.64
C VAL A 122 -6.11 -5.59 -8.39
N GLY A 123 -6.24 -6.75 -7.79
CA GLY A 123 -5.77 -7.97 -8.43
C GLY A 123 -6.40 -9.23 -7.85
N ASP A 124 -6.17 -10.32 -8.55
CA ASP A 124 -6.46 -11.69 -8.16
C ASP A 124 -5.20 -12.54 -8.33
N ARG A 125 -5.34 -13.86 -8.55
CA ARG A 125 -4.20 -14.76 -8.75
C ARG A 125 -3.53 -14.62 -10.12
N GLU A 126 -4.22 -14.07 -11.11
CA GLU A 126 -3.83 -14.09 -12.51
C GLU A 126 -3.60 -12.69 -13.08
N GLN A 127 -4.28 -11.70 -12.53
CA GLN A 127 -4.27 -10.35 -13.07
C GLN A 127 -4.06 -9.32 -11.96
N ALA A 128 -3.16 -8.37 -12.20
CA ALA A 128 -3.02 -7.14 -11.42
C ALA A 128 -3.33 -5.95 -12.32
N VAL A 129 -4.05 -4.98 -11.80
CA VAL A 129 -4.46 -3.76 -12.51
C VAL A 129 -4.09 -2.55 -11.67
N TYR A 130 -3.56 -1.53 -12.33
CA TYR A 130 -3.32 -0.21 -11.77
C TYR A 130 -4.21 0.82 -12.44
N MET A 131 -4.68 1.79 -11.68
CA MET A 131 -5.27 3.04 -12.17
C MET A 131 -5.03 4.20 -11.21
N SER A 132 -5.09 5.42 -11.74
CA SER A 132 -5.15 6.64 -10.93
C SER A 132 -6.20 7.60 -11.48
N ASN A 133 -7.02 8.19 -10.62
CA ASN A 133 -7.96 9.23 -11.04
C ASN A 133 -7.28 10.61 -11.26
N ARG A 134 -5.96 10.64 -11.39
CA ARG A 134 -5.16 11.85 -11.66
C ARG A 134 -4.30 11.74 -12.92
N GLY A 135 -4.68 10.89 -13.86
CA GLY A 135 -4.09 10.88 -15.18
C GLY A 135 -3.72 9.53 -15.78
N GLU A 136 -3.90 8.43 -15.06
CA GLU A 136 -3.60 7.10 -15.60
C GLU A 136 -4.85 6.23 -15.62
N ALA A 137 -5.30 5.89 -16.83
CA ALA A 137 -6.41 4.97 -17.06
C ALA A 137 -6.10 3.55 -16.55
N PRO A 138 -7.12 2.71 -16.32
CA PRO A 138 -6.92 1.33 -15.93
C PRO A 138 -6.02 0.56 -16.89
N GLN A 139 -4.97 -0.07 -16.36
CA GLN A 139 -4.02 -0.87 -17.12
C GLN A 139 -3.69 -2.18 -16.42
N VAL A 140 -3.68 -3.26 -17.19
CA VAL A 140 -3.19 -4.55 -16.71
C VAL A 140 -1.67 -4.50 -16.60
N LEU A 141 -1.16 -4.90 -15.44
CA LEU A 141 0.29 -4.90 -15.19
C LEU A 141 0.93 -6.15 -15.76
N ALA A 142 2.08 -5.97 -16.41
CA ALA A 142 2.96 -7.07 -16.79
C ALA A 142 3.67 -7.64 -15.55
N ASN A 143 4.34 -8.80 -15.71
CA ASN A 143 5.22 -9.32 -14.68
C ASN A 143 6.35 -8.32 -14.40
N GLY A 144 6.59 -7.99 -13.13
CA GLY A 144 7.59 -6.99 -12.80
C GLY A 144 7.53 -6.46 -11.38
N VAL A 145 8.35 -5.44 -11.10
CA VAL A 145 8.40 -4.74 -9.81
C VAL A 145 7.78 -3.36 -9.93
N TYR A 146 6.84 -3.08 -9.06
CA TYR A 146 6.09 -1.85 -9.02
C TYR A 146 6.27 -1.13 -7.68
N VAL A 147 6.44 0.18 -7.74
CA VAL A 147 6.58 1.01 -6.54
C VAL A 147 5.79 2.29 -6.75
N VAL A 148 4.90 2.58 -5.81
CA VAL A 148 4.08 3.80 -5.82
C VAL A 148 4.03 4.40 -4.41
N SER A 149 3.97 5.72 -4.35
CA SER A 149 3.65 6.46 -3.14
C SER A 149 2.48 7.42 -3.42
N ASN A 150 2.73 8.71 -3.46
CA ASN A 150 1.69 9.74 -3.54
C ASN A 150 1.71 10.55 -4.85
N GLY A 151 2.52 10.14 -5.82
CA GLY A 151 2.49 10.57 -7.21
C GLY A 151 1.97 9.45 -8.11
N LEU A 152 1.94 9.65 -9.43
CA LEU A 152 1.62 8.60 -10.38
C LEU A 152 2.69 7.50 -10.39
N MET A 153 2.33 6.29 -10.82
CA MET A 153 3.28 5.19 -10.97
C MET A 153 4.37 5.51 -12.01
N SER A 154 4.03 6.31 -13.01
CA SER A 154 4.95 6.81 -14.05
C SER A 154 5.90 7.90 -13.55
N GLU A 155 5.62 8.55 -12.40
CA GLU A 155 6.47 9.59 -11.86
C GLU A 155 7.68 9.01 -11.12
N ASP A 156 8.87 9.56 -11.43
CA ASP A 156 10.14 9.11 -10.87
C ASP A 156 10.55 9.93 -9.63
N TRP A 157 9.85 9.75 -8.52
CA TRP A 157 10.22 10.39 -7.26
C TRP A 157 11.41 9.69 -6.61
N HIS A 158 12.27 10.46 -5.93
CA HIS A 158 13.41 9.90 -5.21
C HIS A 158 13.00 8.84 -4.17
N LYS A 159 11.91 9.07 -3.43
CA LYS A 159 11.37 8.14 -2.44
C LYS A 159 11.04 6.77 -3.08
N THR A 160 10.31 6.77 -4.19
CA THR A 160 9.92 5.54 -4.88
C THR A 160 11.11 4.85 -5.54
N ARG A 161 12.03 5.63 -6.15
CA ARG A 161 13.28 5.11 -6.72
C ARG A 161 14.16 4.46 -5.66
N HIS A 162 14.28 5.09 -4.49
CA HIS A 162 15.06 4.56 -3.37
C HIS A 162 14.47 3.24 -2.87
N LEU A 163 13.16 3.19 -2.61
CA LEU A 163 12.49 1.96 -2.19
C LEU A 163 12.60 0.87 -3.27
N ARG A 164 12.42 1.21 -4.56
CA ARG A 164 12.59 0.27 -5.67
C ARG A 164 13.98 -0.36 -5.66
N LYS A 165 15.03 0.46 -5.48
CA LYS A 165 16.42 -0.02 -5.43
C LYS A 165 16.62 -1.01 -4.29
N ARG A 166 16.19 -0.66 -3.07
CA ARG A 166 16.34 -1.52 -1.89
C ARG A 166 15.54 -2.82 -2.05
N PHE A 167 14.28 -2.71 -2.51
CA PHE A 167 13.43 -3.87 -2.75
C PHE A 167 14.04 -4.83 -3.77
N THR A 168 14.54 -4.32 -4.91
CA THR A 168 15.09 -5.15 -5.98
C THR A 168 16.50 -5.68 -5.70
N GLN A 169 17.35 -4.92 -5.02
CA GLN A 169 18.77 -5.26 -4.87
C GLN A 169 19.09 -5.89 -3.51
N GLU A 170 18.29 -5.63 -2.48
CA GLU A 170 18.53 -6.11 -1.13
C GLU A 170 17.52 -7.20 -0.73
N PHE A 171 16.22 -7.01 -1.00
CA PHE A 171 15.16 -7.91 -0.53
C PHE A 171 14.86 -9.08 -1.49
N LEU A 172 14.60 -8.84 -2.77
CA LEU A 172 14.28 -9.91 -3.73
C LEU A 172 15.35 -11.00 -3.82
N PRO A 173 16.68 -10.70 -3.77
CA PRO A 173 17.70 -11.73 -3.76
C PRO A 173 17.65 -12.64 -2.52
N ILE A 174 17.17 -12.13 -1.37
CA ILE A 174 17.00 -12.95 -0.16
C ILE A 174 15.85 -13.93 -0.38
N LEU A 175 14.71 -13.48 -0.93
CA LEU A 175 13.56 -14.33 -1.25
C LEU A 175 13.87 -15.46 -2.25
N GLN A 176 14.86 -15.28 -3.11
CA GLN A 176 15.27 -16.27 -4.11
C GLN A 176 16.22 -17.33 -3.55
N GLN A 177 16.67 -17.19 -2.30
CA GLN A 177 17.54 -18.20 -1.68
C GLN A 177 16.74 -19.46 -1.30
N PRO A 178 17.20 -20.65 -1.63
CA PRO A 178 16.45 -21.90 -1.40
C PRO A 178 16.13 -22.20 0.05
N GLN A 179 16.88 -21.64 1.00
CA GLN A 179 16.74 -21.89 2.45
C GLN A 179 16.99 -20.61 3.25
N VAL A 180 16.21 -19.56 2.98
CA VAL A 180 16.23 -18.37 3.83
C VAL A 180 15.46 -18.61 5.13
N ALA A 181 16.06 -18.26 6.25
CA ALA A 181 15.32 -18.26 7.51
C ALA A 181 14.26 -17.16 7.49
N GLU A 182 13.05 -17.48 7.95
CA GLU A 182 11.93 -16.50 8.01
C GLU A 182 12.34 -15.24 8.79
N LEU A 183 13.14 -15.38 9.83
CA LEU A 183 13.62 -14.28 10.64
C LEU A 183 14.51 -13.30 9.85
N ASP A 184 15.39 -13.82 8.98
CA ASP A 184 16.28 -13.00 8.14
C ASP A 184 15.46 -12.25 7.09
N LEU A 185 14.46 -12.91 6.51
CA LEU A 185 13.54 -12.32 5.56
C LEU A 185 12.75 -11.17 6.18
N VAL A 186 12.13 -11.41 7.32
CA VAL A 186 11.35 -10.43 8.07
C VAL A 186 12.23 -9.26 8.53
N SER A 187 13.47 -9.54 8.98
CA SER A 187 14.43 -8.49 9.35
C SER A 187 14.78 -7.58 8.17
N ALA A 188 15.02 -8.15 7.00
CA ALA A 188 15.32 -7.37 5.79
C ALA A 188 14.15 -6.46 5.36
N VAL A 189 12.90 -6.92 5.52
CA VAL A 189 11.70 -6.11 5.27
C VAL A 189 11.66 -4.89 6.19
N TRP A 190 11.87 -5.09 7.50
CA TRP A 190 11.79 -3.98 8.45
C TRP A 190 12.94 -3.00 8.27
N ASP A 191 14.15 -3.46 7.96
CA ASP A 191 15.29 -2.57 7.66
C ASP A 191 14.98 -1.64 6.47
N ILE A 192 14.26 -2.12 5.46
CA ILE A 192 13.81 -1.32 4.31
C ILE A 192 12.68 -0.37 4.68
N LEU A 193 11.66 -0.85 5.38
CA LEU A 193 10.46 -0.08 5.69
C LEU A 193 10.68 0.97 6.80
N GLU A 194 11.65 0.74 7.70
CA GLU A 194 12.02 1.66 8.79
C GLU A 194 13.11 2.67 8.39
N ASP A 195 13.34 2.85 7.11
CA ASP A 195 14.32 3.82 6.60
C ASP A 195 13.81 5.27 6.74
N GLU A 196 14.40 6.01 7.68
CA GLU A 196 14.07 7.41 7.99
C GLU A 196 14.81 8.43 7.13
N ARG A 197 15.65 8.00 6.17
CA ARG A 197 16.48 8.90 5.36
C ARG A 197 15.61 9.86 4.54
N LYS A 198 15.77 11.15 4.80
CA LYS A 198 15.08 12.22 4.08
C LYS A 198 15.83 12.60 2.82
N ILE A 199 15.08 13.05 1.84
CA ILE A 199 15.62 13.53 0.57
C ILE A 199 16.11 14.98 0.73
N ILE A 200 17.20 15.32 0.07
CA ILE A 200 17.72 16.70 0.06
C ILE A 200 16.71 17.64 -0.64
N PRO A 201 16.54 18.90 -0.16
CA PRO A 201 15.47 19.81 -0.60
C PRO A 201 15.33 20.00 -2.11
N LYS A 202 16.43 20.06 -2.85
CA LYS A 202 16.44 20.28 -4.31
C LYS A 202 15.87 19.11 -5.14
N LEU A 203 15.68 17.94 -4.51
CA LEU A 203 15.18 16.72 -5.16
C LEU A 203 13.77 16.35 -4.70
N LEU A 204 13.16 17.19 -3.86
CA LEU A 204 11.78 17.02 -3.43
C LEU A 204 10.82 17.36 -4.58
N PRO A 205 9.69 16.65 -4.68
CA PRO A 205 8.64 17.04 -5.63
C PRO A 205 7.97 18.34 -5.20
N ASP A 206 7.33 19.04 -6.13
CA ASP A 206 6.44 20.16 -5.84
C ASP A 206 4.98 19.71 -6.02
N THR A 207 4.38 19.26 -4.92
CA THR A 207 2.97 18.82 -4.93
C THR A 207 2.01 19.87 -4.38
N GLY A 208 2.49 21.11 -4.15
CA GLY A 208 1.67 22.22 -3.66
C GLY A 208 1.51 22.28 -2.15
N ILE A 209 2.29 21.50 -1.39
CA ILE A 209 2.44 21.64 0.06
C ILE A 209 3.74 22.38 0.39
N SER A 210 3.97 22.72 1.68
CA SER A 210 5.20 23.40 2.06
C SER A 210 6.44 22.52 1.87
N GLN A 211 7.60 23.12 1.66
CA GLN A 211 8.86 22.40 1.50
C GLN A 211 9.23 21.58 2.74
N GLU A 212 8.89 22.05 3.94
CA GLU A 212 9.08 21.34 5.19
C GLU A 212 8.24 20.05 5.22
N MET A 213 6.99 20.13 4.73
CA MET A 213 6.12 18.95 4.61
C MET A 213 6.62 17.99 3.53
N GLU A 214 7.07 18.49 2.36
CA GLU A 214 7.70 17.63 1.35
C GLU A 214 8.92 16.88 1.92
N ALA A 215 9.76 17.57 2.68
CA ALA A 215 10.92 16.96 3.33
C ALA A 215 10.52 15.91 4.39
N LEU A 216 9.51 16.21 5.23
CA LEU A 216 8.99 15.26 6.21
C LEU A 216 8.48 13.98 5.54
N LEU A 217 7.74 14.12 4.44
CA LEU A 217 7.09 13.03 3.73
C LEU A 217 8.01 12.30 2.73
N SER A 218 9.30 12.65 2.70
CA SER A 218 10.24 12.13 1.71
C SER A 218 10.91 10.81 2.08
N SER A 219 10.92 10.43 3.37
CA SER A 219 11.45 9.14 3.85
C SER A 219 10.46 7.99 3.65
N THR A 220 10.96 6.76 3.66
CA THR A 220 10.12 5.55 3.66
C THR A 220 9.39 5.41 4.98
N PHE A 221 10.07 5.63 6.10
CA PHE A 221 9.49 5.71 7.43
C PHE A 221 9.33 7.17 7.85
N ILE A 222 8.13 7.55 8.26
CA ILE A 222 7.80 8.93 8.63
C ILE A 222 7.55 9.00 10.12
N GLN A 223 8.22 9.94 10.79
CA GLN A 223 8.03 10.20 12.21
C GLN A 223 7.93 11.70 12.48
N SER A 224 6.83 12.11 13.13
CA SER A 224 6.64 13.46 13.65
C SER A 224 5.74 13.41 14.89
N PRO A 225 5.50 14.52 15.62
CA PRO A 225 4.68 14.49 16.82
C PRO A 225 3.21 14.10 16.62
N ILE A 226 2.64 14.33 15.43
CA ILE A 226 1.20 14.16 15.18
C ILE A 226 0.87 13.28 13.97
N TYR A 227 1.87 12.97 13.14
CA TYR A 227 1.72 12.26 11.87
C TYR A 227 2.92 11.36 11.61
N GLY A 228 2.69 10.19 11.05
CA GLY A 228 3.77 9.29 10.65
C GLY A 228 3.31 7.88 10.32
N THR A 229 4.26 6.99 10.16
CA THR A 229 4.01 5.59 9.86
C THR A 229 3.28 4.92 11.02
N ARG A 230 2.07 4.39 10.75
CA ARG A 230 1.19 3.74 11.72
C ARG A 230 1.40 2.24 11.77
N CYS A 231 1.58 1.64 10.62
CA CYS A 231 1.92 0.23 10.50
C CYS A 231 2.77 -0.03 9.25
N SER A 232 3.57 -1.06 9.32
CA SER A 232 4.40 -1.60 8.25
C SER A 232 3.94 -3.02 7.94
N ASN A 233 3.91 -3.39 6.66
CA ASN A 233 3.29 -4.64 6.21
C ASN A 233 4.24 -5.41 5.31
N PHE A 234 4.29 -6.72 5.54
CA PHE A 234 4.85 -7.71 4.63
C PHE A 234 3.75 -8.71 4.26
N LEU A 235 3.37 -8.73 2.99
CA LEU A 235 2.32 -9.60 2.45
C LEU A 235 2.89 -10.42 1.31
N ARG A 236 2.65 -11.74 1.31
CA ARG A 236 2.96 -12.61 0.18
C ARG A 236 1.81 -13.57 -0.12
N MET A 237 1.58 -13.81 -1.39
CA MET A 237 0.71 -14.86 -1.89
C MET A 237 1.56 -16.01 -2.40
N THR A 238 1.34 -17.21 -1.88
CA THR A 238 1.89 -18.46 -2.41
C THR A 238 0.83 -19.16 -3.26
N THR A 239 1.10 -20.36 -3.73
CA THR A 239 0.15 -21.17 -4.52
C THR A 239 -1.09 -21.57 -3.73
N ASP A 240 -1.02 -21.61 -2.39
CA ASP A 240 -2.05 -22.18 -1.51
C ASP A 240 -2.52 -21.25 -0.39
N GLN A 241 -1.81 -20.16 -0.12
CA GLN A 241 -2.16 -19.27 1.00
C GLN A 241 -1.61 -17.86 0.85
N TRP A 242 -2.21 -16.92 1.60
CA TRP A 242 -1.62 -15.66 1.98
C TRP A 242 -0.83 -15.81 3.27
N GLN A 243 0.29 -15.11 3.36
CA GLN A 243 1.01 -14.85 4.60
C GLN A 243 1.15 -13.34 4.75
N TRP A 244 0.64 -12.80 5.85
CA TRP A 244 0.64 -11.36 6.11
C TRP A 244 1.16 -11.07 7.51
N ILE A 245 2.24 -10.28 7.59
CA ILE A 245 2.80 -9.78 8.84
C ILE A 245 2.61 -8.27 8.86
N GLU A 246 1.90 -7.77 9.87
CA GLU A 246 1.78 -6.35 10.17
C GLU A 246 2.57 -6.03 11.43
N LYS A 247 3.44 -5.00 11.38
CA LYS A 247 4.11 -4.41 12.53
C LYS A 247 3.44 -3.09 12.88
N THR A 248 2.93 -2.98 14.09
CA THR A 248 2.38 -1.71 14.60
C THR A 248 3.53 -0.76 14.95
N GLN A 249 3.50 0.46 14.41
CA GLN A 249 4.59 1.44 14.55
C GLN A 249 4.29 2.55 15.57
N GLN A 250 3.04 2.66 16.07
CA GLN A 250 2.63 3.74 16.96
C GLN A 250 1.59 3.29 18.01
N GLY A 251 1.53 4.02 19.14
CA GLY A 251 0.57 3.83 20.21
C GLY A 251 0.99 2.75 21.21
N GLU A 252 0.06 2.31 22.06
CA GLU A 252 0.29 1.31 23.13
C GLU A 252 0.74 -0.07 22.58
N GLN A 253 0.52 -0.31 21.32
CA GLN A 253 0.88 -1.56 20.64
C GLN A 253 2.15 -1.42 19.77
N GLN A 254 2.88 -0.33 19.89
CA GLN A 254 4.12 -0.11 19.13
C GLN A 254 5.09 -1.29 19.27
N GLY A 255 5.63 -1.74 18.13
CA GLY A 255 6.56 -2.87 18.06
C GLY A 255 5.89 -4.25 18.09
N LYS A 256 4.56 -4.34 18.28
CA LYS A 256 3.85 -5.62 18.20
C LYS A 256 3.65 -6.05 16.75
N PHE A 257 3.70 -7.37 16.57
CA PHE A 257 3.44 -8.04 15.30
C PHE A 257 2.11 -8.78 15.34
N ILE A 258 1.41 -8.74 14.22
CA ILE A 258 0.28 -9.62 13.92
C ILE A 258 0.65 -10.40 12.68
N GLU A 259 0.58 -11.71 12.77
CA GLU A 259 0.84 -12.63 11.66
C GLU A 259 -0.41 -13.45 11.38
N LEU A 260 -0.87 -13.42 10.13
CA LEU A 260 -1.99 -14.20 9.65
C LEU A 260 -1.60 -15.05 8.44
N THR A 261 -2.01 -16.32 8.49
CA THR A 261 -1.99 -17.22 7.35
C THR A 261 -3.42 -17.48 6.93
N ILE A 262 -3.76 -17.15 5.67
CA ILE A 262 -5.10 -17.29 5.13
C ILE A 262 -5.05 -18.30 3.98
N PRO A 263 -5.58 -19.51 4.15
CA PRO A 263 -5.64 -20.50 3.09
C PRO A 263 -6.44 -19.97 1.89
N LEU A 264 -5.93 -20.20 0.68
CA LEU A 264 -6.64 -19.86 -0.54
C LEU A 264 -7.69 -20.96 -0.84
N VAL A 265 -8.93 -20.53 -1.06
CA VAL A 265 -9.97 -21.44 -1.57
C VAL A 265 -9.67 -21.80 -3.02
N LYS A 266 -9.99 -23.07 -3.37
CA LYS A 266 -9.77 -23.60 -4.73
C LYS A 266 -10.90 -23.19 -5.66
#